data_f8ae7f58b468d2a9586c8347ff9278b9
#
_entry.id   f8ae7f58b468d2a9586c8347ff9278b9
#
_cell.length_a   1.000
_cell.length_b   1.000
_cell.length_c   1.000
_cell.angle_alpha   90.00
_cell.angle_beta   90.00
_cell.angle_gamma   90.00
#
_symmetry.space_group_name_H-M   'P 1'
#
loop_
_entity.id
_entity.type
_entity.pdbx_description
1 polymer ?
#
loop_
_entity_poly.entity_id
_entity_poly.type
_entity_poly.pdbx_seq_one_letter_code
_entity_poly.pdbx_strand_id
1 'polypeptide(L)'
;MLKGRRSRIIIAAGILVVVIAGYYAIRALAGGNNGALKASGTIEATTVNVSPELAGKVQAVLTDEGQSVSPGQVLFRLDDTLLKAQRDAAAAGLQAAQSASLTAQAAFASAQAQYTMADTTARAQARPTRLSDWAGKTPDYFNQPKWYFTQEEQLAAAQVEVQAAQASLTAAENQLATVVSDLKNADFVAAEQRLSNARISYLVAKQVDAEGRAVGQGNSPSELDLTALGIELPPQAYGYRARIHLSNNLPDQQMLYDASQNAYDAATTELTDAQNAYNGLLTSASAQRVLQARAGLSVAQERTQVAQERMSALQTGDQSPQVAVAAAGLEQAKNAAQQAQDAVGQAQANLALLEAQLGKLEVKAPLDGVILTRNIEPGEYVAPGAAALTMGNLQALTITVYVPEDRYGQIHLGQRAQVSVDSFAGEQFEGQVSNISNQAEFTPRNVQTVEGRSSTVYAIKLTVTDPQGKLKPGMPADVTFDR
;
A
#
# COMPACT_ATOMS: atom_id res chain seq x y z
N MET A 1 -1.59 114.01 -64.17
CA MET A 1 -0.81 113.08 -63.25
C MET A 1 -1.69 111.92 -62.73
N LEU A 2 -2.14 110.91 -63.49
CA LEU A 2 -3.01 109.82 -63.02
C LEU A 2 -2.76 108.47 -63.74
N LYS A 3 -1.57 108.22 -64.32
CA LYS A 3 -1.24 106.97 -65.02
C LYS A 3 -0.37 105.99 -64.22
N GLY A 4 0.23 106.40 -63.08
CA GLY A 4 1.18 105.52 -62.26
C GLY A 4 0.53 104.63 -61.24
N ARG A 5 -0.72 104.86 -60.77
CA ARG A 5 -1.36 104.07 -59.66
C ARG A 5 -2.02 102.77 -60.12
N ARG A 6 -2.54 102.70 -61.37
CA ARG A 6 -3.17 101.48 -61.88
C ARG A 6 -2.17 100.37 -62.30
N SER A 7 -0.97 100.77 -62.75
CA SER A 7 0.10 99.87 -63.04
C SER A 7 0.65 99.13 -61.81
N ARG A 8 0.77 99.86 -60.64
CA ARG A 8 1.26 99.28 -59.41
C ARG A 8 0.27 98.31 -58.73
N ILE A 9 -1.05 98.52 -58.93
CA ILE A 9 -2.10 97.63 -58.48
C ILE A 9 -2.12 96.31 -59.32
N ILE A 10 -1.92 96.39 -60.64
CA ILE A 10 -1.86 95.20 -61.51
C ILE A 10 -0.61 94.39 -61.22
N ILE A 11 0.53 94.99 -60.91
CA ILE A 11 1.77 94.27 -60.51
C ILE A 11 1.62 93.62 -59.13
N ALA A 12 1.00 94.35 -58.19
CA ALA A 12 0.74 93.74 -56.84
C ALA A 12 -0.25 92.62 -56.89
N ALA A 13 -1.31 92.67 -57.75
CA ALA A 13 -2.25 91.57 -57.94
C ALA A 13 -1.57 90.37 -58.65
N GLY A 14 -0.67 90.65 -59.67
CA GLY A 14 0.12 89.59 -60.29
C GLY A 14 1.03 88.82 -59.35
N ILE A 15 1.73 89.61 -58.46
CA ILE A 15 2.60 89.01 -57.39
C ILE A 15 1.76 88.20 -56.43
N LEU A 16 0.57 88.69 -56.03
CA LEU A 16 -0.30 87.96 -55.09
C LEU A 16 -0.80 86.60 -55.76
N VAL A 17 -1.15 86.62 -57.02
CA VAL A 17 -1.54 85.45 -57.78
C VAL A 17 -0.38 84.42 -57.87
N VAL A 18 0.84 84.87 -58.11
CA VAL A 18 2.04 84.02 -58.15
C VAL A 18 2.36 83.45 -56.80
N VAL A 19 2.21 84.21 -55.70
CA VAL A 19 2.39 83.74 -54.34
C VAL A 19 1.32 82.74 -53.98
N ILE A 20 0.06 82.97 -54.33
CA ILE A 20 -1.02 82.04 -54.09
C ILE A 20 -0.83 80.76 -54.91
N ALA A 21 -0.47 80.91 -56.23
CA ALA A 21 -0.16 79.77 -57.10
C ALA A 21 1.07 79.00 -56.59
N GLY A 22 2.12 79.70 -56.15
CA GLY A 22 3.30 79.11 -55.49
C GLY A 22 2.96 78.38 -54.15
N TYR A 23 2.11 78.97 -53.34
CA TYR A 23 1.61 78.33 -52.13
C TYR A 23 0.82 77.06 -52.42
N TYR A 24 -0.09 77.09 -53.40
CA TYR A 24 -0.84 75.87 -53.82
C TYR A 24 0.05 74.87 -54.51
N ALA A 25 1.05 75.27 -55.30
CA ALA A 25 2.00 74.35 -55.92
C ALA A 25 2.92 73.70 -54.88
N ILE A 26 3.41 74.47 -53.87
CA ILE A 26 4.18 73.93 -52.75
C ILE A 26 3.31 73.02 -51.89
N ARG A 27 2.05 73.34 -51.66
CA ARG A 27 1.12 72.50 -50.89
C ARG A 27 0.72 71.24 -51.67
N ALA A 28 0.65 71.27 -53.01
CA ALA A 28 0.43 70.12 -53.88
C ALA A 28 1.67 69.24 -54.01
N LEU A 29 2.87 69.80 -53.99
CA LEU A 29 4.15 69.10 -53.94
C LEU A 29 4.49 68.62 -52.56
N ALA A 30 4.08 69.32 -51.48
CA ALA A 30 4.13 68.90 -50.06
C ALA A 30 2.94 68.05 -49.64
N GLY A 31 1.96 67.85 -50.54
CA GLY A 31 0.81 66.97 -50.40
C GLY A 31 1.24 65.58 -50.17
N GLY A 32 1.09 65.19 -48.89
CA GLY A 32 1.39 64.03 -48.20
C GLY A 32 1.81 62.79 -49.02
N ASN A 33 2.85 62.21 -48.57
CA ASN A 33 3.26 60.88 -48.88
C ASN A 33 2.14 59.88 -48.45
N ASN A 34 1.02 59.88 -49.21
CA ASN A 34 -0.06 58.91 -49.10
C ASN A 34 0.34 57.58 -49.80
N GLY A 35 1.61 57.23 -49.67
CA GLY A 35 2.10 55.93 -50.09
C GLY A 35 1.53 54.85 -49.14
N ALA A 36 1.21 53.69 -49.68
CA ALA A 36 0.86 52.56 -48.89
C ALA A 36 1.87 52.35 -47.76
N LEU A 37 1.39 52.11 -46.57
CA LEU A 37 2.24 51.93 -45.38
C LEU A 37 3.13 50.70 -45.61
N LYS A 38 4.44 50.94 -45.57
CA LYS A 38 5.45 49.88 -45.70
C LYS A 38 6.20 49.71 -44.41
N ALA A 39 6.46 48.47 -44.05
CA ALA A 39 7.27 48.09 -42.93
C ALA A 39 8.09 46.85 -43.27
N SER A 40 9.31 46.78 -42.73
CA SER A 40 10.19 45.62 -42.96
C SER A 40 10.28 44.77 -41.70
N GLY A 41 10.39 43.47 -41.86
CA GLY A 41 10.51 42.52 -40.75
C GLY A 41 11.22 41.25 -41.18
N THR A 42 11.12 40.26 -40.37
CA THR A 42 11.71 38.93 -40.59
C THR A 42 10.64 37.86 -40.53
N ILE A 43 10.68 36.91 -41.43
CA ILE A 43 9.80 35.75 -41.42
C ILE A 43 10.21 34.85 -40.27
N GLU A 44 9.27 34.49 -39.43
CA GLU A 44 9.43 33.58 -38.28
C GLU A 44 8.49 32.39 -38.47
N ALA A 45 8.92 31.21 -38.06
CA ALA A 45 8.04 30.04 -37.91
C ALA A 45 7.71 29.87 -36.43
N THR A 46 6.53 29.36 -36.12
CA THR A 46 6.23 28.90 -34.82
C THR A 46 7.08 27.67 -34.53
N THR A 47 8.02 27.80 -33.61
CA THR A 47 8.95 26.73 -33.24
C THR A 47 8.48 25.98 -32.02
N VAL A 48 8.67 24.66 -32.04
CA VAL A 48 8.45 23.77 -30.88
C VAL A 48 9.73 23.03 -30.60
N ASN A 49 10.20 23.14 -29.36
CA ASN A 49 11.34 22.36 -28.91
C ASN A 49 10.86 20.96 -28.52
N VAL A 50 11.42 19.94 -29.16
CA VAL A 50 11.18 18.54 -28.84
C VAL A 50 12.25 18.10 -27.87
N SER A 51 11.81 17.67 -26.71
CA SER A 51 12.67 17.22 -25.63
C SER A 51 12.25 15.83 -25.15
N PRO A 52 13.19 14.99 -24.69
CA PRO A 52 12.86 13.73 -24.09
C PRO A 52 12.21 13.95 -22.71
N GLU A 53 11.27 13.09 -22.36
CA GLU A 53 10.66 13.08 -21.01
C GLU A 53 11.51 12.32 -19.99
N LEU A 54 12.34 11.39 -20.46
CA LEU A 54 13.25 10.58 -19.66
C LEU A 54 14.70 10.86 -20.03
N ALA A 55 15.59 10.79 -19.05
CA ALA A 55 17.03 10.84 -19.30
C ALA A 55 17.50 9.53 -19.94
N GLY A 56 18.42 9.63 -20.88
CA GLY A 56 19.01 8.44 -21.48
C GLY A 56 20.08 8.74 -22.50
N LYS A 57 20.78 7.69 -22.91
CA LYS A 57 21.72 7.76 -24.02
C LYS A 57 20.96 7.67 -25.33
N VAL A 58 21.27 8.54 -26.29
CA VAL A 58 20.67 8.50 -27.63
C VAL A 58 21.16 7.25 -28.37
N GLN A 59 20.25 6.36 -28.70
CA GLN A 59 20.54 5.15 -29.46
C GLN A 59 20.62 5.46 -30.97
N ALA A 60 19.63 6.19 -31.47
CA ALA A 60 19.56 6.57 -32.87
C ALA A 60 18.74 7.85 -33.05
N VAL A 61 19.18 8.70 -33.96
CA VAL A 61 18.41 9.84 -34.47
C VAL A 61 17.91 9.45 -35.88
N LEU A 62 16.61 9.55 -36.11
CA LEU A 62 15.92 9.04 -37.29
C LEU A 62 15.51 10.17 -38.26
N THR A 63 15.86 11.41 -37.94
CA THR A 63 15.51 12.60 -38.72
C THR A 63 16.67 13.54 -38.81
N ASP A 64 16.78 14.20 -39.96
CA ASP A 64 17.83 15.18 -40.25
C ASP A 64 17.27 16.59 -40.32
N GLU A 65 18.15 17.60 -40.24
CA GLU A 65 17.75 19.01 -40.42
C GLU A 65 17.20 19.23 -41.83
N GLY A 66 16.12 19.99 -41.91
CA GLY A 66 15.39 20.25 -43.16
C GLY A 66 14.38 19.16 -43.54
N GLN A 67 14.31 18.04 -42.81
CA GLN A 67 13.35 16.97 -43.09
C GLN A 67 11.96 17.31 -42.58
N SER A 68 10.93 17.07 -43.42
CA SER A 68 9.55 17.17 -43.03
C SER A 68 9.11 15.97 -42.23
N VAL A 69 8.37 16.18 -41.16
CA VAL A 69 7.89 15.16 -40.23
C VAL A 69 6.40 15.37 -39.96
N SER A 70 5.71 14.25 -39.70
CA SER A 70 4.27 14.22 -39.38
C SER A 70 4.05 13.89 -37.90
N PRO A 71 2.88 14.27 -37.32
CA PRO A 71 2.55 13.98 -35.94
C PRO A 71 2.65 12.47 -35.62
N GLY A 72 3.29 12.12 -34.50
CA GLY A 72 3.50 10.74 -34.10
C GLY A 72 4.69 10.03 -34.78
N GLN A 73 5.34 10.63 -35.76
CA GLN A 73 6.57 10.09 -36.36
C GLN A 73 7.69 10.08 -35.32
N VAL A 74 8.42 8.95 -35.20
CA VAL A 74 9.55 8.84 -34.29
C VAL A 74 10.72 9.66 -34.83
N LEU A 75 11.22 10.56 -34.02
CA LEU A 75 12.32 11.46 -34.36
C LEU A 75 13.68 10.90 -33.90
N PHE A 76 13.74 10.40 -32.67
CA PHE A 76 14.90 9.74 -32.13
C PHE A 76 14.51 8.73 -31.07
N ARG A 77 15.43 7.82 -30.74
CA ARG A 77 15.25 6.78 -29.70
C ARG A 77 16.36 6.87 -28.69
N LEU A 78 16.00 6.68 -27.44
CA LEU A 78 16.91 6.49 -26.35
C LEU A 78 17.22 4.99 -26.16
N ASP A 79 18.32 4.67 -25.50
CA ASP A 79 18.69 3.29 -25.17
C ASP A 79 17.67 2.67 -24.24
N ASP A 80 17.03 1.61 -24.68
CA ASP A 80 15.95 0.91 -24.00
C ASP A 80 16.39 -0.40 -23.34
N THR A 81 17.68 -0.75 -23.45
CA THR A 81 18.23 -2.06 -23.04
C THR A 81 17.91 -2.37 -21.58
N LEU A 82 18.17 -1.40 -20.67
CA LEU A 82 17.91 -1.57 -19.24
C LEU A 82 16.41 -1.67 -18.94
N LEU A 83 15.61 -0.77 -19.52
CA LEU A 83 14.15 -0.76 -19.28
C LEU A 83 13.45 -2.00 -19.87
N LYS A 84 13.94 -2.51 -21.01
CA LYS A 84 13.47 -3.79 -21.56
C LYS A 84 13.75 -4.95 -20.60
N ALA A 85 14.97 -5.03 -20.06
CA ALA A 85 15.31 -6.06 -19.09
C ALA A 85 14.44 -5.96 -17.82
N GLN A 86 14.16 -4.75 -17.34
CA GLN A 86 13.27 -4.51 -16.19
C GLN A 86 11.83 -4.89 -16.52
N ARG A 87 11.33 -4.56 -17.72
CA ARG A 87 9.99 -4.96 -18.18
C ARG A 87 9.86 -6.47 -18.26
N ASP A 88 10.89 -7.15 -18.79
CA ASP A 88 10.88 -8.61 -18.89
C ASP A 88 10.90 -9.28 -17.51
N ALA A 89 11.68 -8.73 -16.57
CA ALA A 89 11.63 -9.16 -15.17
C ALA A 89 10.27 -8.92 -14.51
N ALA A 90 9.64 -7.77 -14.76
CA ALA A 90 8.29 -7.47 -14.28
C ALA A 90 7.23 -8.39 -14.90
N ALA A 91 7.36 -8.71 -16.20
CA ALA A 91 6.48 -9.68 -16.86
C ALA A 91 6.60 -11.09 -16.26
N ALA A 92 7.83 -11.54 -15.95
CA ALA A 92 8.05 -12.79 -15.23
C ALA A 92 7.47 -12.73 -13.81
N GLY A 93 7.59 -11.60 -13.12
CA GLY A 93 6.96 -11.35 -11.83
C GLY A 93 5.43 -11.43 -11.88
N LEU A 94 4.82 -10.87 -12.91
CA LEU A 94 3.38 -10.98 -13.15
C LEU A 94 2.95 -12.45 -13.36
N GLN A 95 3.69 -13.20 -14.15
CA GLN A 95 3.42 -14.62 -14.37
C GLN A 95 3.52 -15.42 -13.07
N ALA A 96 4.53 -15.13 -12.23
CA ALA A 96 4.67 -15.76 -10.92
C ALA A 96 3.48 -15.43 -9.99
N ALA A 97 3.06 -14.16 -9.95
CA ALA A 97 1.88 -13.73 -9.18
C ALA A 97 0.59 -14.40 -9.65
N GLN A 98 0.39 -14.53 -10.97
CA GLN A 98 -0.74 -15.25 -11.56
C GLN A 98 -0.75 -16.73 -11.15
N SER A 99 0.40 -17.39 -11.18
CA SER A 99 0.53 -18.79 -10.74
C SER A 99 0.23 -18.95 -9.26
N ALA A 100 0.69 -18.03 -8.41
CA ALA A 100 0.39 -17.98 -6.98
C ALA A 100 -1.11 -17.77 -6.74
N SER A 101 -1.76 -16.88 -7.50
CA SER A 101 -3.20 -16.63 -7.42
C SER A 101 -4.02 -17.88 -7.78
N LEU A 102 -3.64 -18.61 -8.83
CA LEU A 102 -4.29 -19.87 -9.19
C LEU A 102 -4.14 -20.92 -8.08
N THR A 103 -2.95 -21.01 -7.46
CA THR A 103 -2.72 -21.92 -6.34
C THR A 103 -3.58 -21.56 -5.13
N ALA A 104 -3.67 -20.27 -4.79
CA ALA A 104 -4.50 -19.79 -3.69
C ALA A 104 -6.01 -20.01 -3.96
N GLN A 105 -6.46 -19.83 -5.19
CA GLN A 105 -7.84 -20.15 -5.60
C GLN A 105 -8.15 -21.64 -5.50
N ALA A 106 -7.21 -22.50 -5.85
CA ALA A 106 -7.36 -23.95 -5.68
C ALA A 106 -7.44 -24.33 -4.19
N ALA A 107 -6.63 -23.69 -3.34
CA ALA A 107 -6.68 -23.87 -1.90
C ALA A 107 -8.04 -23.39 -1.32
N PHE A 108 -8.55 -22.26 -1.77
CA PHE A 108 -9.89 -21.78 -1.40
C PHE A 108 -10.99 -22.75 -1.80
N ALA A 109 -10.95 -23.27 -3.04
CA ALA A 109 -11.92 -24.27 -3.49
C ALA A 109 -11.87 -25.58 -2.66
N SER A 110 -10.65 -26.01 -2.28
CA SER A 110 -10.45 -27.14 -1.38
C SER A 110 -11.03 -26.89 0.01
N ALA A 111 -10.77 -25.71 0.60
CA ALA A 111 -11.31 -25.31 1.90
C ALA A 111 -12.86 -25.23 1.86
N GLN A 112 -13.41 -24.76 0.76
CA GLN A 112 -14.88 -24.72 0.56
C GLN A 112 -15.48 -26.11 0.52
N ALA A 113 -14.83 -27.04 -0.15
CA ALA A 113 -15.27 -28.46 -0.18
C ALA A 113 -15.19 -29.08 1.22
N GLN A 114 -14.12 -28.81 1.99
CA GLN A 114 -13.96 -29.26 3.37
C GLN A 114 -15.05 -28.71 4.28
N TYR A 115 -15.36 -27.41 4.17
CA TYR A 115 -16.45 -26.78 4.91
C TYR A 115 -17.79 -27.45 4.60
N THR A 116 -18.11 -27.63 3.32
CA THR A 116 -19.35 -28.27 2.88
C THR A 116 -19.47 -29.71 3.40
N MET A 117 -18.36 -30.46 3.39
CA MET A 117 -18.31 -31.81 3.93
C MET A 117 -18.51 -31.82 5.45
N ALA A 118 -17.83 -30.93 6.19
CA ALA A 118 -17.98 -30.81 7.63
C ALA A 118 -19.42 -30.46 8.02
N ASP A 119 -20.02 -29.46 7.34
CA ASP A 119 -21.41 -29.06 7.55
C ASP A 119 -22.42 -30.18 7.28
N THR A 120 -22.28 -30.86 6.13
CA THR A 120 -23.17 -31.98 5.76
C THR A 120 -23.04 -33.11 6.76
N THR A 121 -21.83 -33.46 7.18
CA THR A 121 -21.59 -34.52 8.18
C THR A 121 -22.16 -34.14 9.53
N ALA A 122 -21.94 -32.92 10.00
CA ALA A 122 -22.45 -32.45 11.28
C ALA A 122 -24.00 -32.43 11.32
N ARG A 123 -24.63 -32.00 10.22
CA ARG A 123 -26.10 -32.06 10.08
C ARG A 123 -26.63 -33.48 10.07
N ALA A 124 -25.95 -34.40 9.39
CA ALA A 124 -26.33 -35.80 9.40
C ALA A 124 -26.22 -36.42 10.79
N GLN A 125 -25.18 -36.11 11.57
CA GLN A 125 -24.99 -36.56 12.96
C GLN A 125 -26.02 -35.96 13.92
N ALA A 126 -26.42 -34.70 13.74
CA ALA A 126 -27.42 -34.04 14.57
C ALA A 126 -28.87 -34.54 14.33
N ARG A 127 -29.15 -35.13 13.18
CA ARG A 127 -30.49 -35.56 12.78
C ARG A 127 -31.13 -36.60 13.74
N PRO A 128 -30.45 -37.68 14.19
CA PRO A 128 -31.05 -38.62 15.13
C PRO A 128 -31.44 -37.99 16.45
N THR A 129 -30.60 -37.10 16.99
CA THR A 129 -30.86 -36.42 18.25
C THR A 129 -32.09 -35.51 18.13
N ARG A 130 -32.22 -34.76 17.06
CA ARG A 130 -33.40 -33.93 16.81
C ARG A 130 -34.69 -34.75 16.70
N LEU A 131 -34.65 -35.90 16.04
CA LEU A 131 -35.80 -36.78 15.92
C LEU A 131 -36.24 -37.35 17.28
N SER A 132 -35.29 -37.71 18.16
CA SER A 132 -35.59 -38.18 19.50
C SER A 132 -36.22 -37.10 20.40
N ASP A 133 -35.77 -35.84 20.25
CA ASP A 133 -36.31 -34.71 20.97
C ASP A 133 -37.78 -34.44 20.59
N TRP A 134 -38.16 -34.69 19.35
CA TRP A 134 -39.57 -34.56 18.85
C TRP A 134 -40.52 -35.64 19.34
N ALA A 135 -39.98 -36.79 19.75
CA ALA A 135 -40.78 -37.88 20.31
C ALA A 135 -41.24 -37.67 21.77
N GLY A 136 -40.87 -36.52 22.36
CA GLY A 136 -41.19 -36.19 23.75
C GLY A 136 -42.65 -35.89 24.01
N LYS A 137 -42.95 -35.64 25.32
CA LYS A 137 -44.31 -35.32 25.77
C LYS A 137 -44.81 -33.99 25.20
N THR A 138 -46.16 -33.86 25.07
CA THR A 138 -46.78 -32.59 24.71
C THR A 138 -46.39 -31.49 25.70
N PRO A 139 -45.99 -30.34 25.24
CA PRO A 139 -45.58 -29.21 26.13
C PRO A 139 -46.76 -28.73 26.95
N ASP A 140 -46.53 -28.42 28.22
CA ASP A 140 -47.42 -27.64 29.04
C ASP A 140 -46.82 -26.26 29.35
N TYR A 141 -47.58 -25.39 30.01
CA TYR A 141 -47.17 -24.02 30.26
C TYR A 141 -45.89 -23.89 31.12
N PHE A 142 -45.58 -24.88 31.95
CA PHE A 142 -44.45 -24.86 32.88
C PHE A 142 -43.34 -25.83 32.47
N ASN A 143 -43.63 -26.84 31.65
CA ASN A 143 -42.70 -27.89 31.21
C ASN A 143 -42.54 -27.83 29.69
N GLN A 144 -41.73 -26.87 29.25
CA GLN A 144 -41.40 -26.80 27.83
C GLN A 144 -40.35 -27.89 27.49
N PRO A 145 -40.63 -28.76 26.52
CA PRO A 145 -39.67 -29.76 26.09
C PRO A 145 -38.50 -29.07 25.36
N LYS A 146 -37.33 -29.73 25.33
CA LYS A 146 -36.13 -29.18 24.69
C LYS A 146 -36.33 -28.72 23.26
N TRP A 147 -37.20 -29.38 22.49
CA TRP A 147 -37.47 -29.01 21.11
C TRP A 147 -38.27 -27.69 20.94
N TYR A 148 -38.83 -27.17 22.01
CA TYR A 148 -39.51 -25.87 22.00
C TYR A 148 -38.55 -24.71 21.82
N PHE A 149 -37.36 -24.83 22.38
CA PHE A 149 -36.32 -23.81 22.30
C PHE A 149 -35.46 -24.03 21.05
N THR A 150 -35.09 -22.95 20.38
CA THR A 150 -34.16 -23.01 19.30
C THR A 150 -32.79 -23.48 19.79
N GLN A 151 -31.97 -24.03 18.92
CA GLN A 151 -30.60 -24.46 19.28
C GLN A 151 -29.76 -23.26 19.78
N GLU A 152 -29.95 -22.07 19.21
CA GLU A 152 -29.26 -20.86 19.64
C GLU A 152 -29.63 -20.45 21.07
N GLU A 153 -30.93 -20.53 21.43
CA GLU A 153 -31.37 -20.24 22.79
C GLU A 153 -30.85 -21.27 23.80
N GLN A 154 -30.80 -22.53 23.43
CA GLN A 154 -30.24 -23.60 24.28
C GLN A 154 -28.71 -23.42 24.46
N LEU A 155 -27.99 -23.05 23.38
CA LEU A 155 -26.56 -22.75 23.45
C LEU A 155 -26.29 -21.52 24.30
N ALA A 156 -27.02 -20.44 24.14
CA ALA A 156 -26.89 -19.23 24.94
C ALA A 156 -27.12 -19.52 26.43
N ALA A 157 -28.17 -20.32 26.77
CA ALA A 157 -28.42 -20.74 28.13
C ALA A 157 -27.27 -21.60 28.71
N ALA A 158 -26.74 -22.55 27.92
CA ALA A 158 -25.62 -23.39 28.34
C ALA A 158 -24.33 -22.56 28.54
N GLN A 159 -24.12 -21.56 27.71
CA GLN A 159 -22.97 -20.62 27.87
C GLN A 159 -23.04 -19.82 29.15
N VAL A 160 -24.23 -19.32 29.50
CA VAL A 160 -24.47 -18.65 30.80
C VAL A 160 -24.24 -19.60 31.96
N GLU A 161 -24.67 -20.87 31.84
CA GLU A 161 -24.44 -21.90 32.87
C GLU A 161 -22.94 -22.21 33.06
N VAL A 162 -22.17 -22.32 31.96
CA VAL A 162 -20.70 -22.49 32.02
C VAL A 162 -20.06 -21.31 32.72
N GLN A 163 -20.42 -20.08 32.37
CA GLN A 163 -19.88 -18.88 33.01
C GLN A 163 -20.20 -18.84 34.52
N ALA A 164 -21.43 -19.18 34.90
CA ALA A 164 -21.84 -19.24 36.31
C ALA A 164 -21.10 -20.34 37.07
N ALA A 165 -20.91 -21.51 36.43
CA ALA A 165 -20.14 -22.61 37.06
C ALA A 165 -18.65 -22.23 37.24
N GLN A 166 -18.01 -21.58 36.25
CA GLN A 166 -16.65 -21.09 36.33
C GLN A 166 -16.50 -20.03 37.46
N ALA A 167 -17.44 -19.10 37.56
CA ALA A 167 -17.44 -18.11 38.64
C ALA A 167 -17.57 -18.78 40.01
N SER A 168 -18.42 -19.82 40.12
CA SER A 168 -18.59 -20.62 41.32
C SER A 168 -17.29 -21.40 41.67
N LEU A 169 -16.61 -21.94 40.68
CA LEU A 169 -15.32 -22.61 40.83
C LEU A 169 -14.26 -21.66 41.38
N THR A 170 -14.09 -20.50 40.78
CA THR A 170 -13.16 -19.47 41.25
C THR A 170 -13.48 -19.02 42.68
N ALA A 171 -14.77 -18.87 43.01
CA ALA A 171 -15.18 -18.53 44.39
C ALA A 171 -14.82 -19.65 45.38
N ALA A 172 -15.02 -20.92 45.01
CA ALA A 172 -14.68 -22.06 45.84
C ALA A 172 -13.18 -22.22 46.04
N GLU A 173 -12.36 -21.97 45.00
CA GLU A 173 -10.90 -21.94 45.09
C GLU A 173 -10.41 -20.85 46.06
N ASN A 174 -10.93 -19.63 45.92
CA ASN A 174 -10.61 -18.53 46.81
C ASN A 174 -11.04 -18.81 48.25
N GLN A 175 -12.21 -19.43 48.42
CA GLN A 175 -12.70 -19.82 49.73
C GLN A 175 -11.78 -20.88 50.37
N LEU A 176 -11.39 -21.91 49.62
CA LEU A 176 -10.46 -22.93 50.13
C LEU A 176 -9.11 -22.29 50.47
N ALA A 177 -8.54 -21.45 49.62
CA ALA A 177 -7.29 -20.75 49.87
C ALA A 177 -7.36 -19.91 51.15
N THR A 178 -8.47 -19.20 51.37
CA THR A 178 -8.72 -18.40 52.57
C THR A 178 -8.82 -19.29 53.82
N VAL A 179 -9.54 -20.40 53.75
CA VAL A 179 -9.74 -21.31 54.85
C VAL A 179 -8.44 -22.03 55.22
N VAL A 180 -7.63 -22.43 54.25
CA VAL A 180 -6.34 -23.10 54.47
C VAL A 180 -5.30 -22.12 55.04
N SER A 181 -5.33 -20.85 54.66
CA SER A 181 -4.42 -19.83 55.20
C SER A 181 -4.81 -19.25 56.54
N ASP A 182 -6.04 -19.51 57.04
CA ASP A 182 -6.50 -19.03 58.33
C ASP A 182 -5.78 -19.78 59.46
N LEU A 183 -5.09 -19.04 60.35
CA LEU A 183 -4.38 -19.57 61.51
C LEU A 183 -5.26 -20.42 62.40
N LYS A 184 -6.57 -20.23 62.46
CA LYS A 184 -7.51 -21.05 63.20
C LYS A 184 -7.62 -22.48 62.69
N ASN A 185 -7.16 -22.75 61.47
CA ASN A 185 -7.20 -24.05 60.85
C ASN A 185 -5.77 -24.66 60.72
N ALA A 186 -4.74 -23.94 61.17
CA ALA A 186 -3.34 -24.32 61.02
C ALA A 186 -3.02 -25.69 61.60
N ASP A 187 -3.57 -26.03 62.79
CA ASP A 187 -3.33 -27.32 63.45
C ASP A 187 -3.81 -28.50 62.58
N PHE A 188 -4.99 -28.39 61.96
CA PHE A 188 -5.53 -29.44 61.08
C PHE A 188 -4.70 -29.57 59.81
N VAL A 189 -4.38 -28.45 59.18
CA VAL A 189 -3.58 -28.43 57.94
C VAL A 189 -2.17 -29.00 58.20
N ALA A 190 -1.56 -28.62 59.32
CA ALA A 190 -0.25 -29.17 59.74
C ALA A 190 -0.31 -30.68 60.01
N ALA A 191 -1.35 -31.18 60.73
CA ALA A 191 -1.53 -32.62 60.97
C ALA A 191 -1.72 -33.40 59.67
N GLU A 192 -2.45 -32.84 58.69
CA GLU A 192 -2.64 -33.47 57.38
C GLU A 192 -1.33 -33.51 56.59
N GLN A 193 -0.55 -32.43 56.62
CA GLN A 193 0.76 -32.36 55.96
C GLN A 193 1.75 -33.34 56.61
N ARG A 194 1.74 -33.41 57.98
CA ARG A 194 2.50 -34.40 58.68
C ARG A 194 2.14 -35.81 58.30
N LEU A 195 0.84 -36.14 58.24
CA LEU A 195 0.35 -37.45 57.81
C LEU A 195 0.77 -37.78 56.38
N SER A 196 0.66 -36.80 55.44
CA SER A 196 1.10 -36.97 54.05
C SER A 196 2.60 -37.27 53.98
N ASN A 197 3.43 -36.49 54.66
CA ASN A 197 4.87 -36.70 54.73
C ASN A 197 5.22 -38.04 55.35
N ALA A 198 4.55 -38.41 56.48
CA ALA A 198 4.74 -39.69 57.09
C ALA A 198 4.38 -40.89 56.25
N ARG A 199 3.30 -40.78 55.41
CA ARG A 199 2.94 -41.81 54.41
C ARG A 199 4.01 -41.98 53.34
N ILE A 200 4.55 -40.87 52.83
CA ILE A 200 5.64 -40.88 51.83
C ILE A 200 6.88 -41.52 52.46
N SER A 201 7.30 -41.09 53.68
CA SER A 201 8.42 -41.63 54.37
C SER A 201 8.29 -43.13 54.65
N TYR A 202 7.10 -43.59 55.08
CA TYR A 202 6.77 -44.99 55.24
C TYR A 202 6.91 -45.82 53.97
N LEU A 203 6.34 -45.31 52.80
CA LEU A 203 6.44 -46.03 51.55
C LEU A 203 7.89 -46.15 51.08
N VAL A 204 8.68 -45.09 51.23
CA VAL A 204 10.11 -45.10 50.89
C VAL A 204 10.87 -46.05 51.80
N ALA A 205 10.68 -45.98 53.16
CA ALA A 205 11.34 -46.85 54.13
C ALA A 205 10.96 -48.34 53.94
N LYS A 206 9.69 -48.60 53.63
CA LYS A 206 9.21 -49.96 53.31
C LYS A 206 9.91 -50.54 52.06
N GLN A 207 10.13 -49.74 51.04
CA GLN A 207 10.84 -50.19 49.83
C GLN A 207 12.32 -50.41 50.13
N VAL A 208 12.97 -49.50 50.87
CA VAL A 208 14.37 -49.61 51.29
C VAL A 208 14.58 -50.83 52.19
N ASP A 209 13.66 -51.11 53.08
CA ASP A 209 13.72 -52.32 53.94
C ASP A 209 13.54 -53.62 53.09
N ALA A 210 12.62 -53.61 52.10
CA ALA A 210 12.44 -54.77 51.22
C ALA A 210 13.70 -55.08 50.40
N GLU A 211 14.37 -54.03 49.89
CA GLU A 211 15.66 -54.17 49.19
C GLU A 211 16.78 -54.58 50.12
N GLY A 212 16.83 -54.01 51.31
CA GLY A 212 17.79 -54.40 52.36
C GLY A 212 17.65 -55.90 52.71
N ARG A 213 16.44 -56.41 52.85
CA ARG A 213 16.18 -57.85 53.05
C ARG A 213 16.63 -58.72 51.91
N ALA A 214 16.37 -58.25 50.64
CA ALA A 214 16.80 -58.99 49.47
C ALA A 214 18.32 -59.09 49.38
N VAL A 215 19.03 -58.03 49.69
CA VAL A 215 20.51 -58.00 49.79
C VAL A 215 21.01 -58.90 50.93
N GLY A 216 20.40 -58.88 52.11
CA GLY A 216 20.70 -59.79 53.22
C GLY A 216 20.49 -61.29 52.91
N GLN A 217 19.65 -61.59 51.88
CA GLN A 217 19.43 -62.97 51.41
C GLN A 217 20.32 -63.33 50.18
N GLY A 218 21.30 -62.47 49.81
CA GLY A 218 22.24 -62.75 48.73
C GLY A 218 21.75 -62.39 47.35
N ASN A 219 20.65 -61.67 47.20
CA ASN A 219 20.15 -61.20 45.92
C ASN A 219 20.78 -59.83 45.60
N SER A 220 21.10 -59.64 44.30
CA SER A 220 21.60 -58.33 43.86
C SER A 220 20.51 -57.26 44.01
N PRO A 221 20.87 -56.04 44.43
CA PRO A 221 19.91 -54.96 44.62
C PRO A 221 19.29 -54.56 43.25
N SER A 222 17.97 -54.48 43.21
CA SER A 222 17.24 -53.89 42.10
C SER A 222 17.25 -52.35 42.20
N GLU A 223 17.05 -51.67 41.08
CA GLU A 223 16.98 -50.20 41.05
C GLU A 223 15.67 -49.75 41.74
N LEU A 224 15.78 -48.83 42.69
CA LEU A 224 14.62 -48.32 43.43
C LEU A 224 13.81 -47.41 42.51
N ASP A 225 12.68 -47.91 41.99
CA ASP A 225 11.76 -47.14 41.16
C ASP A 225 10.57 -46.61 42.00
N LEU A 226 10.69 -45.37 42.46
CA LEU A 226 9.64 -44.69 43.23
C LEU A 226 8.35 -44.46 42.40
N THR A 227 8.43 -44.45 41.07
CA THR A 227 7.24 -44.27 40.21
C THR A 227 6.40 -45.54 40.14
N ALA A 228 7.00 -46.71 40.31
CA ALA A 228 6.29 -48.01 40.40
C ALA A 228 5.41 -48.13 41.67
N LEU A 229 5.62 -47.28 42.64
CA LEU A 229 4.85 -47.22 43.91
C LEU A 229 3.62 -46.30 43.81
N GLY A 230 3.33 -45.71 42.66
CA GLY A 230 2.19 -44.80 42.48
C GLY A 230 2.30 -43.47 43.26
N ILE A 231 3.52 -43.11 43.68
CA ILE A 231 3.78 -41.83 44.38
C ILE A 231 3.99 -40.77 43.32
N GLU A 232 3.06 -39.83 43.19
CA GLU A 232 3.27 -38.58 42.43
C GLU A 232 4.27 -37.70 43.18
N LEU A 233 5.51 -37.71 42.73
CA LEU A 233 6.56 -36.82 43.22
C LEU A 233 6.32 -35.38 42.71
N PRO A 234 6.54 -34.35 43.53
CA PRO A 234 6.45 -32.98 43.07
C PRO A 234 7.43 -32.76 41.91
N PRO A 235 7.13 -31.86 40.93
CA PRO A 235 7.92 -31.67 39.70
C PRO A 235 9.41 -31.43 39.91
N GLN A 236 9.80 -30.93 41.09
CA GLN A 236 11.20 -30.68 41.47
C GLN A 236 11.97 -31.95 41.83
N ALA A 237 11.30 -33.08 42.07
CA ALA A 237 11.90 -34.36 42.47
C ALA A 237 12.12 -35.36 41.31
N TYR A 238 11.66 -35.05 40.10
CA TYR A 238 11.81 -35.93 38.93
C TYR A 238 13.26 -36.20 38.47
N GLY A 239 14.26 -35.54 39.05
CA GLY A 239 15.69 -35.72 38.72
C GLY A 239 16.46 -36.66 39.64
N TYR A 240 15.88 -37.09 40.76
CA TYR A 240 16.59 -37.90 41.73
C TYR A 240 16.26 -39.39 41.56
N ARG A 241 17.01 -40.07 40.71
CA ARG A 241 17.14 -41.54 40.76
C ARG A 241 18.19 -41.84 41.85
N ALA A 242 17.75 -42.14 43.05
CA ALA A 242 18.64 -42.59 44.09
C ALA A 242 19.13 -44.03 43.73
N ARG A 243 20.28 -44.13 43.13
CA ARG A 243 20.98 -45.41 42.97
C ARG A 243 21.72 -45.67 44.29
N ILE A 244 21.18 -46.54 45.12
CA ILE A 244 21.89 -47.03 46.26
C ILE A 244 22.82 -48.16 45.79
N HIS A 245 24.10 -47.85 45.63
CA HIS A 245 25.12 -48.87 45.37
C HIS A 245 25.49 -49.51 46.74
N LEU A 246 24.97 -50.69 46.94
CA LEU A 246 25.35 -51.47 48.15
C LEU A 246 26.68 -52.20 47.91
N SER A 247 27.65 -51.95 48.76
CA SER A 247 28.94 -52.63 48.75
C SER A 247 28.78 -54.13 49.04
N ASN A 248 29.53 -54.93 48.31
CA ASN A 248 29.52 -56.41 48.50
C ASN A 248 30.27 -56.92 49.76
N ASN A 249 30.57 -56.05 50.72
CA ASN A 249 31.23 -56.42 51.99
C ASN A 249 30.20 -56.91 53.03
N LEU A 250 30.27 -58.15 53.49
CA LEU A 250 29.34 -58.78 54.40
C LEU A 250 29.08 -57.94 55.69
N PRO A 251 30.07 -57.28 56.40
CA PRO A 251 29.77 -56.42 57.51
C PRO A 251 28.95 -55.22 57.23
N ASP A 252 29.15 -54.63 56.03
CA ASP A 252 28.41 -53.45 55.59
C ASP A 252 26.98 -53.80 55.23
N GLN A 253 26.71 -54.99 54.70
CA GLN A 253 25.37 -55.49 54.34
C GLN A 253 24.50 -55.64 55.59
N GLN A 254 25.02 -56.20 56.69
CA GLN A 254 24.28 -56.31 57.93
C GLN A 254 23.95 -54.97 58.58
N MET A 255 24.92 -54.02 58.59
CA MET A 255 24.68 -52.66 59.03
C MET A 255 23.61 -51.94 58.19
N LEU A 256 23.64 -52.12 56.90
CA LEU A 256 22.63 -51.57 55.99
C LEU A 256 21.26 -52.19 56.20
N TYR A 257 21.18 -53.48 56.41
CA TYR A 257 19.93 -54.16 56.70
C TYR A 257 19.35 -53.64 58.03
N ASP A 258 20.16 -53.60 59.13
CA ASP A 258 19.74 -53.12 60.41
C ASP A 258 19.34 -51.65 60.39
N ALA A 259 20.05 -50.82 59.61
CA ALA A 259 19.68 -49.41 59.35
C ALA A 259 18.37 -49.26 58.58
N SER A 260 18.12 -50.10 57.55
CA SER A 260 16.88 -50.10 56.79
C SER A 260 15.68 -50.53 57.63
N GLN A 261 15.87 -51.54 58.46
CA GLN A 261 14.84 -52.01 59.39
C GLN A 261 14.50 -50.96 60.44
N ASN A 262 15.51 -50.34 61.06
CA ASN A 262 15.32 -49.25 62.01
C ASN A 262 14.59 -48.05 61.38
N ALA A 263 14.94 -47.70 60.11
CA ALA A 263 14.26 -46.63 59.35
C ALA A 263 12.79 -46.98 59.07
N TYR A 264 12.50 -48.23 58.73
CA TYR A 264 11.14 -48.72 58.50
C TYR A 264 10.29 -48.69 59.75
N ASP A 265 10.85 -49.14 60.88
CA ASP A 265 10.17 -49.15 62.20
C ASP A 265 9.91 -47.69 62.69
N ALA A 266 10.88 -46.81 62.53
CA ALA A 266 10.72 -45.39 62.83
C ALA A 266 9.63 -44.73 61.91
N ALA A 267 9.65 -45.00 60.59
CA ALA A 267 8.64 -44.48 59.66
C ALA A 267 7.24 -45.04 59.91
N THR A 268 7.14 -46.32 60.39
CA THR A 268 5.88 -46.96 60.77
C THR A 268 5.31 -46.30 62.01
N THR A 269 6.17 -46.02 63.04
CA THR A 269 5.78 -45.32 64.24
C THR A 269 5.31 -43.90 63.96
N GLU A 270 6.08 -43.12 63.14
CA GLU A 270 5.70 -41.76 62.73
C GLU A 270 4.40 -41.76 61.98
N LEU A 271 4.18 -42.73 61.04
CA LEU A 271 2.91 -42.84 60.31
C LEU A 271 1.75 -43.08 61.28
N THR A 272 1.92 -43.96 62.23
CA THR A 272 0.89 -44.28 63.27
C THR A 272 0.56 -43.05 64.09
N ASP A 273 1.58 -42.33 64.55
CA ASP A 273 1.44 -41.14 65.39
C ASP A 273 0.78 -40.00 64.57
N ALA A 274 1.23 -39.79 63.38
CA ALA A 274 0.63 -38.79 62.44
C ALA A 274 -0.84 -39.12 62.10
N GLN A 275 -1.18 -40.41 61.89
CA GLN A 275 -2.54 -40.89 61.67
C GLN A 275 -3.44 -40.67 62.92
N ASN A 276 -2.94 -40.95 64.12
CA ASN A 276 -3.67 -40.72 65.33
C ASN A 276 -3.89 -39.25 65.61
N ALA A 277 -2.89 -38.39 65.36
CA ALA A 277 -3.03 -36.92 65.47
C ALA A 277 -4.04 -36.37 64.50
N TYR A 278 -3.98 -36.81 63.25
CA TYR A 278 -4.96 -36.42 62.21
C TYR A 278 -6.39 -36.85 62.56
N ASN A 279 -6.56 -38.13 63.01
CA ASN A 279 -7.87 -38.66 63.36
C ASN A 279 -8.46 -37.93 64.56
N GLY A 280 -7.62 -37.56 65.56
CA GLY A 280 -8.03 -36.79 66.73
C GLY A 280 -8.57 -35.39 66.39
N LEU A 281 -8.12 -34.81 65.24
CA LEU A 281 -8.56 -33.50 64.77
C LEU A 281 -9.76 -33.55 63.84
N LEU A 282 -10.15 -34.70 63.29
CA LEU A 282 -11.23 -34.81 62.30
C LEU A 282 -12.57 -34.24 62.77
N THR A 283 -12.88 -34.32 64.05
CA THR A 283 -14.15 -33.78 64.61
C THR A 283 -14.03 -32.31 65.01
N SER A 284 -12.87 -31.69 64.84
CA SER A 284 -12.64 -30.31 65.24
C SER A 284 -13.36 -29.32 64.26
N ALA A 285 -13.67 -28.15 64.79
CA ALA A 285 -14.27 -27.08 63.94
C ALA A 285 -13.31 -26.62 62.80
N SER A 286 -12.01 -26.74 62.94
CA SER A 286 -11.01 -26.48 61.93
C SER A 286 -11.08 -27.50 60.80
N ALA A 287 -11.11 -28.79 61.12
CA ALA A 287 -11.25 -29.86 60.15
C ALA A 287 -12.55 -29.72 59.35
N GLN A 288 -13.68 -29.49 60.05
CA GLN A 288 -14.97 -29.30 59.36
C GLN A 288 -14.96 -28.15 58.35
N ARG A 289 -14.33 -27.01 58.68
CA ARG A 289 -14.21 -25.88 57.73
C ARG A 289 -13.37 -26.22 56.52
N VAL A 290 -12.21 -26.85 56.69
CA VAL A 290 -11.32 -27.22 55.56
C VAL A 290 -11.99 -28.29 54.71
N LEU A 291 -12.56 -29.33 55.32
CA LEU A 291 -13.22 -30.41 54.59
C LEU A 291 -14.50 -29.91 53.82
N GLN A 292 -15.24 -29.00 54.46
CA GLN A 292 -16.40 -28.38 53.80
C GLN A 292 -16.01 -27.49 52.60
N ALA A 293 -14.90 -26.71 52.75
CA ALA A 293 -14.39 -25.91 51.63
C ALA A 293 -13.90 -26.78 50.47
N ARG A 294 -13.22 -27.91 50.75
CA ARG A 294 -12.81 -28.90 49.73
C ARG A 294 -13.99 -29.57 49.07
N ALA A 295 -15.00 -29.97 49.84
CA ALA A 295 -16.24 -30.52 49.29
C ALA A 295 -16.92 -29.49 48.35
N GLY A 296 -16.93 -28.21 48.78
CA GLY A 296 -17.43 -27.11 47.94
C GLY A 296 -16.67 -26.97 46.62
N LEU A 297 -15.32 -27.04 46.69
CA LEU A 297 -14.48 -27.02 45.50
C LEU A 297 -14.75 -28.20 44.57
N SER A 298 -14.82 -29.43 45.09
CA SER A 298 -15.12 -30.62 44.30
C SER A 298 -16.50 -30.51 43.60
N VAL A 299 -17.53 -30.02 44.30
CA VAL A 299 -18.84 -29.79 43.69
C VAL A 299 -18.78 -28.71 42.61
N ALA A 300 -18.01 -27.65 42.80
CA ALA A 300 -17.87 -26.61 41.79
C ALA A 300 -17.11 -27.09 40.55
N GLN A 301 -16.08 -27.94 40.72
CA GLN A 301 -15.36 -28.61 39.64
C GLN A 301 -16.31 -29.50 38.81
N GLU A 302 -17.06 -30.36 39.46
CA GLU A 302 -18.03 -31.26 38.83
C GLU A 302 -19.12 -30.46 38.06
N ARG A 303 -19.65 -29.40 38.68
CA ARG A 303 -20.63 -28.51 38.00
C ARG A 303 -20.04 -27.87 36.74
N THR A 304 -18.79 -27.43 36.80
CA THR A 304 -18.12 -26.83 35.65
C THR A 304 -17.96 -27.83 34.53
N GLN A 305 -17.52 -29.05 34.86
CA GLN A 305 -17.39 -30.14 33.89
C GLN A 305 -18.74 -30.47 33.25
N VAL A 306 -19.80 -30.70 34.05
CA VAL A 306 -21.14 -31.01 33.54
C VAL A 306 -21.70 -29.90 32.66
N ALA A 307 -21.49 -28.62 33.07
CA ALA A 307 -21.91 -27.50 32.22
C ALA A 307 -21.18 -27.45 30.87
N GLN A 308 -19.88 -27.73 30.89
CA GLN A 308 -19.08 -27.82 29.64
C GLN A 308 -19.50 -28.99 28.75
N GLU A 309 -19.72 -30.15 29.34
CA GLU A 309 -20.21 -31.34 28.61
C GLU A 309 -21.59 -31.07 27.99
N ARG A 310 -22.51 -30.41 28.73
CA ARG A 310 -23.81 -30.01 28.22
C ARG A 310 -23.70 -29.03 27.07
N MET A 311 -22.85 -28.01 27.19
CA MET A 311 -22.59 -27.06 26.12
C MET A 311 -22.04 -27.76 24.88
N SER A 312 -21.06 -28.67 25.04
CA SER A 312 -20.47 -29.47 23.97
C SER A 312 -21.50 -30.35 23.28
N ALA A 313 -22.42 -30.96 24.04
CA ALA A 313 -23.50 -31.80 23.49
C ALA A 313 -24.53 -30.99 22.67
N LEU A 314 -24.68 -29.68 22.95
CA LEU A 314 -25.53 -28.79 22.18
C LEU A 314 -24.83 -28.22 20.93
N GLN A 315 -23.52 -28.24 20.88
CA GLN A 315 -22.72 -27.80 19.71
C GLN A 315 -22.77 -28.87 18.61
N THR A 316 -23.92 -28.98 17.97
CA THR A 316 -24.21 -29.96 16.90
C THR A 316 -24.66 -29.26 15.63
N GLY A 317 -24.63 -29.94 14.51
CA GLY A 317 -25.02 -29.35 13.22
C GLY A 317 -24.08 -28.17 12.86
N ASP A 318 -24.65 -27.07 12.44
CA ASP A 318 -23.96 -25.87 12.00
C ASP A 318 -23.10 -25.24 13.13
N GLN A 319 -23.44 -25.51 14.39
CA GLN A 319 -22.77 -25.01 15.59
C GLN A 319 -21.67 -25.98 16.10
N SER A 320 -21.41 -27.06 15.37
CA SER A 320 -20.38 -28.01 15.79
C SER A 320 -18.97 -27.40 15.68
N PRO A 321 -18.06 -27.73 16.61
CA PRO A 321 -16.67 -27.26 16.57
C PRO A 321 -15.97 -27.58 15.23
N GLN A 322 -16.32 -28.71 14.62
CA GLN A 322 -15.77 -29.13 13.32
C GLN A 322 -16.17 -28.19 12.20
N VAL A 323 -17.44 -27.74 12.16
CA VAL A 323 -17.91 -26.76 11.20
C VAL A 323 -17.26 -25.40 11.45
N ALA A 324 -17.12 -24.98 12.72
CA ALA A 324 -16.46 -23.73 13.08
C ALA A 324 -14.99 -23.69 12.61
N VAL A 325 -14.24 -24.79 12.83
CA VAL A 325 -12.86 -24.92 12.35
C VAL A 325 -12.79 -24.88 10.84
N ALA A 326 -13.67 -25.61 10.15
CA ALA A 326 -13.72 -25.60 8.68
C ALA A 326 -14.11 -24.22 8.12
N ALA A 327 -15.03 -23.50 8.78
CA ALA A 327 -15.42 -22.13 8.42
C ALA A 327 -14.24 -21.15 8.58
N ALA A 328 -13.48 -21.26 9.67
CA ALA A 328 -12.28 -20.46 9.88
C ALA A 328 -11.22 -20.74 8.82
N GLY A 329 -11.01 -22.01 8.46
CA GLY A 329 -10.11 -22.40 7.38
C GLY A 329 -10.56 -21.88 6.00
N LEU A 330 -11.85 -21.88 5.73
CA LEU A 330 -12.44 -21.31 4.52
C LEU A 330 -12.18 -19.80 4.43
N GLU A 331 -12.42 -19.06 5.52
CA GLU A 331 -12.19 -17.61 5.55
C GLU A 331 -10.69 -17.27 5.41
N GLN A 332 -9.82 -18.06 6.03
CA GLN A 332 -8.36 -17.91 5.85
C GLN A 332 -7.95 -18.13 4.39
N ALA A 333 -8.45 -19.19 3.76
CA ALA A 333 -8.14 -19.50 2.36
C ALA A 333 -8.71 -18.44 1.41
N LYS A 334 -9.89 -17.89 1.69
CA LYS A 334 -10.51 -16.78 0.96
C LYS A 334 -9.65 -15.52 1.02
N ASN A 335 -9.20 -15.16 2.21
CA ASN A 335 -8.32 -14.00 2.41
C ASN A 335 -6.97 -14.18 1.70
N ALA A 336 -6.41 -15.38 1.72
CA ALA A 336 -5.18 -15.71 0.98
C ALA A 336 -5.38 -15.61 -0.55
N ALA A 337 -6.52 -16.06 -1.06
CA ALA A 337 -6.85 -15.95 -2.48
C ALA A 337 -7.02 -14.46 -2.89
N GLN A 338 -7.64 -13.64 -2.05
CA GLN A 338 -7.77 -12.21 -2.28
C GLN A 338 -6.40 -11.51 -2.29
N GLN A 339 -5.54 -11.79 -1.30
CA GLN A 339 -4.18 -11.24 -1.25
C GLN A 339 -3.35 -11.61 -2.48
N ALA A 340 -3.48 -12.86 -2.94
CA ALA A 340 -2.79 -13.29 -4.15
C ALA A 340 -3.34 -12.60 -5.41
N GLN A 341 -4.64 -12.32 -5.47
CA GLN A 341 -5.25 -11.56 -6.55
C GLN A 341 -4.79 -10.08 -6.54
N ASP A 342 -4.68 -9.47 -5.37
CA ASP A 342 -4.18 -8.12 -5.21
C ASP A 342 -2.71 -8.01 -5.65
N ALA A 343 -1.90 -9.04 -5.37
CA ALA A 343 -0.52 -9.12 -5.84
C ALA A 343 -0.42 -9.19 -7.37
N VAL A 344 -1.37 -9.85 -8.05
CA VAL A 344 -1.47 -9.82 -9.53
C VAL A 344 -1.73 -8.40 -10.01
N GLY A 345 -2.67 -7.68 -9.38
CA GLY A 345 -2.96 -6.28 -9.73
C GLY A 345 -1.74 -5.37 -9.57
N GLN A 346 -0.99 -5.56 -8.50
CA GLN A 346 0.24 -4.80 -8.25
C GLN A 346 1.34 -5.10 -9.29
N ALA A 347 1.51 -6.38 -9.65
CA ALA A 347 2.48 -6.78 -10.68
C ALA A 347 2.07 -6.25 -12.07
N GLN A 348 0.77 -6.24 -12.41
CA GLN A 348 0.25 -5.63 -13.63
C GLN A 348 0.52 -4.14 -13.70
N ALA A 349 0.27 -3.41 -12.60
CA ALA A 349 0.51 -1.98 -12.53
C ALA A 349 2.01 -1.65 -12.70
N ASN A 350 2.89 -2.47 -12.11
CA ASN A 350 4.33 -2.30 -12.27
C ASN A 350 4.78 -2.55 -13.73
N LEU A 351 4.26 -3.59 -14.37
CA LEU A 351 4.53 -3.87 -15.79
C LEU A 351 4.05 -2.71 -16.67
N ALA A 352 2.82 -2.23 -16.48
CA ALA A 352 2.25 -1.12 -17.24
C ALA A 352 3.06 0.19 -17.06
N LEU A 353 3.59 0.44 -15.86
CA LEU A 353 4.49 1.58 -15.61
C LEU A 353 5.75 1.48 -16.48
N LEU A 354 6.39 0.31 -16.51
CA LEU A 354 7.62 0.10 -17.29
C LEU A 354 7.35 0.17 -18.81
N GLU A 355 6.20 -0.32 -19.27
CA GLU A 355 5.77 -0.19 -20.67
C GLU A 355 5.52 1.28 -21.06
N ALA A 356 4.90 2.05 -20.18
CA ALA A 356 4.72 3.48 -20.39
C ALA A 356 6.07 4.23 -20.44
N GLN A 357 7.02 3.86 -19.57
CA GLN A 357 8.38 4.41 -19.59
C GLN A 357 9.11 4.05 -20.88
N LEU A 358 8.99 2.80 -21.35
CA LEU A 358 9.56 2.36 -22.64
C LEU A 358 8.98 3.14 -23.80
N GLY A 359 7.66 3.40 -23.80
CA GLY A 359 7.02 4.22 -24.81
C GLY A 359 7.55 5.66 -24.88
N LYS A 360 8.02 6.20 -23.75
CA LYS A 360 8.61 7.54 -23.67
C LYS A 360 10.06 7.62 -24.16
N LEU A 361 10.73 6.48 -24.35
CA LEU A 361 12.06 6.44 -24.97
C LEU A 361 12.03 6.67 -26.48
N GLU A 362 10.88 6.48 -27.13
CA GLU A 362 10.64 6.90 -28.49
C GLU A 362 10.06 8.32 -28.50
N VAL A 363 10.91 9.29 -28.82
CA VAL A 363 10.46 10.68 -28.91
C VAL A 363 9.86 10.96 -30.27
N LYS A 364 8.61 11.43 -30.27
CA LYS A 364 7.79 11.60 -31.48
C LYS A 364 7.50 13.07 -31.76
N ALA A 365 7.26 13.36 -33.01
CA ALA A 365 6.84 14.69 -33.44
C ALA A 365 5.44 15.05 -32.87
N PRO A 366 5.28 16.20 -32.21
CA PRO A 366 3.99 16.62 -31.64
C PRO A 366 3.04 17.21 -32.69
N LEU A 367 3.57 17.67 -33.82
CA LEU A 367 2.80 18.35 -34.89
C LEU A 367 3.47 18.13 -36.25
N ASP A 368 2.77 18.53 -37.33
CA ASP A 368 3.36 18.62 -38.67
C ASP A 368 4.37 19.77 -38.72
N GLY A 369 5.53 19.52 -39.33
CA GLY A 369 6.55 20.56 -39.42
C GLY A 369 7.85 20.06 -40.08
N VAL A 370 8.86 20.89 -40.00
CA VAL A 370 10.21 20.60 -40.47
C VAL A 370 11.19 20.72 -39.33
N ILE A 371 12.17 19.84 -39.26
CA ILE A 371 13.26 19.93 -38.33
C ILE A 371 14.14 21.13 -38.70
N LEU A 372 14.24 22.09 -37.79
CA LEU A 372 15.05 23.29 -38.01
C LEU A 372 16.48 23.11 -37.48
N THR A 373 16.63 22.52 -36.29
CA THR A 373 17.93 22.27 -35.70
C THR A 373 17.95 20.91 -34.99
N ARG A 374 19.10 20.25 -35.04
CA ARG A 374 19.40 18.99 -34.37
C ARG A 374 20.54 19.20 -33.38
N ASN A 375 20.20 19.15 -32.09
CA ASN A 375 21.17 19.40 -31.01
C ASN A 375 21.65 18.12 -30.33
N ILE A 376 21.39 16.94 -30.92
CA ILE A 376 21.75 15.65 -30.35
C ILE A 376 22.40 14.74 -31.40
N GLU A 377 23.34 13.89 -30.92
CA GLU A 377 24.00 12.89 -31.72
C GLU A 377 23.85 11.48 -31.13
N PRO A 378 23.85 10.43 -31.98
CA PRO A 378 23.89 9.06 -31.48
C PRO A 378 25.07 8.84 -30.53
N GLY A 379 24.81 8.26 -29.34
CA GLY A 379 25.81 8.04 -28.33
C GLY A 379 25.88 9.11 -27.24
N GLU A 380 25.26 10.25 -27.46
CA GLU A 380 25.19 11.35 -26.49
C GLU A 380 24.17 11.07 -25.38
N TYR A 381 24.37 11.66 -24.21
CA TYR A 381 23.44 11.55 -23.07
C TYR A 381 22.59 12.82 -22.98
N VAL A 382 21.25 12.63 -22.97
CA VAL A 382 20.29 13.74 -22.90
C VAL A 382 19.52 13.71 -21.60
N ALA A 383 19.28 14.91 -21.05
CA ALA A 383 18.48 15.11 -19.85
C ALA A 383 17.02 15.40 -20.21
N PRO A 384 16.07 15.14 -19.31
CA PRO A 384 14.68 15.52 -19.48
C PRO A 384 14.53 17.03 -19.68
N GLY A 385 13.71 17.44 -20.66
CA GLY A 385 13.46 18.85 -20.98
C GLY A 385 14.56 19.55 -21.78
N ALA A 386 15.69 18.90 -22.07
CA ALA A 386 16.70 19.44 -22.97
C ALA A 386 16.14 19.52 -24.40
N ALA A 387 16.28 20.65 -25.07
CA ALA A 387 15.88 20.83 -26.45
C ALA A 387 16.74 19.97 -27.40
N ALA A 388 16.28 18.75 -27.65
CA ALA A 388 16.99 17.80 -28.50
C ALA A 388 16.87 18.16 -29.99
N LEU A 389 15.68 18.51 -30.42
CA LEU A 389 15.37 18.97 -31.76
C LEU A 389 14.48 20.21 -31.69
N THR A 390 14.62 21.12 -32.66
CA THR A 390 13.68 22.25 -32.83
C THR A 390 12.90 22.01 -34.09
N MET A 391 11.59 21.99 -34.00
CA MET A 391 10.67 21.87 -35.13
C MET A 391 10.04 23.22 -35.43
N GLY A 392 9.84 23.53 -36.70
CA GLY A 392 9.10 24.69 -37.18
C GLY A 392 7.87 24.29 -37.98
N ASN A 393 6.75 24.91 -37.70
CA ASN A 393 5.57 24.77 -38.56
C ASN A 393 5.69 25.76 -39.71
N LEU A 394 6.06 25.27 -40.89
CA LEU A 394 6.20 26.09 -42.08
C LEU A 394 4.87 26.45 -42.73
N GLN A 395 3.74 25.85 -42.34
CA GLN A 395 2.42 26.20 -42.86
C GLN A 395 1.83 27.44 -42.17
N ALA A 396 2.35 27.81 -40.99
CA ALA A 396 1.91 28.96 -40.24
C ALA A 396 3.10 29.91 -39.99
N LEU A 397 3.57 30.51 -41.06
CA LEU A 397 4.63 31.52 -41.00
C LEU A 397 4.07 32.83 -40.48
N THR A 398 4.85 33.52 -39.67
CA THR A 398 4.53 34.83 -39.16
C THR A 398 5.63 35.82 -39.52
N ILE A 399 5.27 37.08 -39.72
CA ILE A 399 6.22 38.16 -39.88
C ILE A 399 5.97 39.16 -38.77
N THR A 400 7.00 39.53 -38.07
CA THR A 400 6.95 40.63 -37.12
C THR A 400 7.55 41.87 -37.74
N VAL A 401 6.73 42.90 -37.97
CA VAL A 401 7.16 44.20 -38.50
C VAL A 401 6.99 45.27 -37.45
N TYR A 402 7.83 46.30 -37.53
CA TYR A 402 7.81 47.39 -36.59
C TYR A 402 7.30 48.69 -37.29
N VAL A 403 6.21 49.22 -36.75
CA VAL A 403 5.54 50.40 -37.35
C VAL A 403 5.63 51.55 -36.35
N PRO A 404 6.06 52.74 -36.81
CA PRO A 404 6.13 53.95 -35.95
C PRO A 404 4.77 54.33 -35.35
N GLU A 405 4.80 54.92 -34.18
CA GLU A 405 3.62 55.32 -33.41
C GLU A 405 2.69 56.28 -34.17
N ASP A 406 3.23 57.14 -35.00
CA ASP A 406 2.47 58.10 -35.81
C ASP A 406 1.60 57.42 -36.93
N ARG A 407 1.85 56.13 -37.23
CA ARG A 407 1.20 55.39 -38.31
C ARG A 407 0.48 54.10 -37.85
N TYR A 408 0.78 53.57 -36.68
CA TYR A 408 0.20 52.28 -36.25
C TYR A 408 -1.34 52.32 -36.14
N GLY A 409 -1.92 53.51 -35.87
CA GLY A 409 -3.38 53.70 -35.81
C GLY A 409 -4.11 53.51 -37.15
N GLN A 410 -3.38 53.34 -38.27
CA GLN A 410 -3.94 53.02 -39.59
C GLN A 410 -4.06 51.51 -39.82
N ILE A 411 -3.54 50.69 -38.86
CA ILE A 411 -3.52 49.22 -39.02
C ILE A 411 -4.58 48.61 -38.11
N HIS A 412 -5.30 47.64 -38.61
CA HIS A 412 -6.38 46.98 -37.89
C HIS A 412 -6.17 45.47 -37.90
N LEU A 413 -6.65 44.81 -36.83
CA LEU A 413 -6.66 43.34 -36.77
C LEU A 413 -7.45 42.78 -37.95
N GLY A 414 -6.90 41.76 -38.63
CA GLY A 414 -7.50 41.14 -39.80
C GLY A 414 -7.25 41.88 -41.11
N GLN A 415 -6.55 43.03 -41.11
CA GLN A 415 -6.18 43.78 -42.31
C GLN A 415 -5.26 42.95 -43.19
N ARG A 416 -5.51 42.96 -44.51
CA ARG A 416 -4.65 42.31 -45.49
C ARG A 416 -3.40 43.14 -45.74
N ALA A 417 -2.33 42.46 -46.07
CA ALA A 417 -1.07 43.07 -46.45
C ALA A 417 -0.38 42.18 -47.50
N GLN A 418 0.37 42.82 -48.36
CA GLN A 418 1.21 42.15 -49.34
C GLN A 418 2.64 42.05 -48.82
N VAL A 419 3.14 40.84 -48.85
CA VAL A 419 4.50 40.52 -48.38
C VAL A 419 5.36 40.22 -49.58
N SER A 420 6.51 40.89 -49.69
CA SER A 420 7.54 40.64 -50.67
C SER A 420 8.86 40.28 -50.01
N VAL A 421 9.60 39.38 -50.60
CA VAL A 421 10.93 38.98 -50.13
C VAL A 421 11.95 39.13 -51.28
N ASP A 422 13.17 39.53 -50.95
CA ASP A 422 14.21 39.77 -51.95
C ASP A 422 14.57 38.49 -52.73
N SER A 423 14.47 37.33 -52.12
CA SER A 423 14.77 36.04 -52.75
C SER A 423 13.82 35.63 -53.87
N PHE A 424 12.62 36.25 -53.93
CA PHE A 424 11.59 35.98 -54.94
C PHE A 424 11.06 37.30 -55.53
N ALA A 425 11.95 38.03 -56.19
CA ALA A 425 11.64 39.33 -56.76
C ALA A 425 10.46 39.25 -57.74
N GLY A 426 9.40 40.03 -57.48
CA GLY A 426 8.18 40.06 -58.28
C GLY A 426 7.06 39.12 -57.86
N GLU A 427 7.29 38.22 -56.86
CA GLU A 427 6.21 37.46 -56.23
C GLU A 427 5.71 38.19 -54.98
N GLN A 428 4.40 38.14 -54.80
CA GLN A 428 3.75 38.70 -53.60
C GLN A 428 3.01 37.61 -52.86
N PHE A 429 3.17 37.56 -51.56
CA PHE A 429 2.50 36.61 -50.66
C PHE A 429 1.44 37.36 -49.87
N GLU A 430 0.29 36.73 -49.64
CA GLU A 430 -0.76 37.31 -48.84
C GLU A 430 -0.41 37.19 -47.35
N GLY A 431 -0.45 38.35 -46.65
CA GLY A 431 -0.34 38.45 -45.23
C GLY A 431 -1.61 38.99 -44.58
N GLN A 432 -1.91 38.59 -43.38
CA GLN A 432 -3.02 39.13 -42.59
C GLN A 432 -2.54 39.50 -41.20
N VAL A 433 -2.89 40.70 -40.71
CA VAL A 433 -2.57 41.17 -39.39
C VAL A 433 -3.26 40.29 -38.35
N SER A 434 -2.46 39.54 -37.59
CA SER A 434 -2.93 38.61 -36.55
C SER A 434 -2.82 39.16 -35.15
N ASN A 435 -1.89 40.09 -34.91
CA ASN A 435 -1.70 40.71 -33.60
C ASN A 435 -1.07 42.11 -33.73
N ILE A 436 -1.50 43.03 -32.91
CA ILE A 436 -0.91 44.36 -32.72
C ILE A 436 -0.47 44.46 -31.28
N SER A 437 0.84 44.70 -31.03
CA SER A 437 1.37 44.80 -29.67
C SER A 437 0.71 45.96 -28.92
N ASN A 438 0.29 45.71 -27.67
CA ASN A 438 -0.23 46.73 -26.80
C ASN A 438 0.89 47.54 -26.07
N GLN A 439 2.14 47.12 -26.26
CA GLN A 439 3.30 47.78 -25.70
C GLN A 439 4.17 48.33 -26.82
N ALA A 440 4.59 49.57 -26.65
CA ALA A 440 5.56 50.21 -27.53
C ALA A 440 6.97 49.67 -27.22
N GLU A 441 7.70 49.44 -28.29
CA GLU A 441 9.10 49.01 -28.25
C GLU A 441 9.98 50.12 -28.83
N PHE A 442 11.21 50.22 -28.29
CA PHE A 442 12.22 51.09 -28.90
C PHE A 442 12.95 50.30 -29.99
N THR A 443 13.11 50.89 -31.15
CA THR A 443 13.81 50.23 -32.27
C THR A 443 15.18 49.69 -31.81
N PRO A 444 15.50 48.42 -32.01
CA PRO A 444 16.78 47.85 -31.58
C PRO A 444 17.91 48.23 -32.56
N ARG A 445 18.12 49.55 -32.81
CA ARG A 445 19.26 50.02 -33.55
C ARG A 445 20.23 50.69 -32.64
N ASN A 446 21.49 50.25 -32.69
CA ASN A 446 22.62 50.91 -32.06
C ASN A 446 22.88 52.26 -32.76
N VAL A 447 22.08 53.27 -32.46
CA VAL A 447 22.15 54.60 -33.12
C VAL A 447 22.86 55.55 -32.16
N GLN A 448 23.99 56.05 -32.57
CA GLN A 448 24.83 56.99 -31.79
C GLN A 448 24.35 58.43 -31.83
N THR A 449 23.23 58.77 -32.48
CA THR A 449 22.70 60.15 -32.57
C THR A 449 21.43 60.32 -31.75
N VAL A 450 21.27 61.51 -31.15
CA VAL A 450 20.15 61.86 -30.24
C VAL A 450 18.79 61.78 -30.97
N GLU A 451 18.73 62.07 -32.25
CA GLU A 451 17.51 62.02 -33.07
C GLU A 451 17.07 60.64 -33.48
N GLY A 452 17.99 59.62 -33.48
CA GLY A 452 17.69 58.22 -33.72
C GLY A 452 17.13 57.44 -32.56
N ARG A 453 17.11 58.03 -31.34
CA ARG A 453 16.70 57.31 -30.09
C ARG A 453 15.22 57.43 -29.74
N SER A 454 14.43 58.15 -30.48
CA SER A 454 13.06 58.52 -30.08
C SER A 454 11.92 58.08 -31.02
N SER A 455 12.11 57.04 -31.84
CA SER A 455 10.97 56.47 -32.56
C SER A 455 10.42 55.25 -31.80
N THR A 456 9.39 55.51 -31.05
CA THR A 456 8.53 54.50 -30.48
C THR A 456 7.90 53.73 -31.63
N VAL A 457 7.99 52.40 -31.63
CA VAL A 457 7.42 51.52 -32.65
C VAL A 457 6.52 50.49 -31.98
N TYR A 458 5.52 50.02 -32.69
CA TYR A 458 4.65 48.92 -32.29
C TYR A 458 4.97 47.72 -33.14
N ALA A 459 5.15 46.57 -32.49
CA ALA A 459 5.31 45.29 -33.19
C ALA A 459 3.96 44.83 -33.68
N ILE A 460 3.88 44.59 -34.98
CA ILE A 460 2.70 44.06 -35.67
C ILE A 460 3.04 42.68 -36.21
N LYS A 461 2.31 41.67 -35.79
CA LYS A 461 2.44 40.32 -36.30
C LYS A 461 1.44 40.06 -37.42
N LEU A 462 1.93 39.52 -38.50
CA LEU A 462 1.11 39.08 -39.62
C LEU A 462 1.28 37.57 -39.80
N THR A 463 0.21 36.87 -40.09
CA THR A 463 0.26 35.47 -40.57
C THR A 463 0.40 35.54 -42.11
N VAL A 464 1.35 34.78 -42.63
CA VAL A 464 1.62 34.75 -44.07
C VAL A 464 1.22 33.38 -44.63
N THR A 465 0.49 33.40 -45.75
CA THR A 465 0.11 32.19 -46.46
C THR A 465 1.12 31.92 -47.59
N ASP A 466 1.83 30.79 -47.46
CA ASP A 466 2.77 30.32 -48.47
C ASP A 466 2.39 28.91 -48.97
N PRO A 467 1.47 28.79 -49.94
CA PRO A 467 1.00 27.49 -50.41
C PRO A 467 2.08 26.70 -51.19
N GLN A 468 3.18 27.33 -51.56
CA GLN A 468 4.26 26.71 -52.34
C GLN A 468 5.49 26.34 -51.46
N GLY A 469 5.51 26.74 -50.18
CA GLY A 469 6.61 26.45 -49.24
C GLY A 469 7.94 27.14 -49.62
N LYS A 470 7.87 28.28 -50.31
CA LYS A 470 9.03 29.05 -50.76
C LYS A 470 9.64 29.88 -49.65
N LEU A 471 8.82 30.39 -48.73
CA LEU A 471 9.27 31.22 -47.63
C LEU A 471 9.99 30.39 -46.56
N LYS A 472 11.08 30.91 -46.06
CA LYS A 472 11.85 30.24 -44.98
C LYS A 472 12.00 31.19 -43.80
N PRO A 473 11.97 30.64 -42.55
CA PRO A 473 12.29 31.42 -41.36
C PRO A 473 13.67 32.07 -41.49
N GLY A 474 13.77 33.31 -41.04
CA GLY A 474 14.99 34.12 -41.12
C GLY A 474 15.08 34.97 -42.38
N MET A 475 14.20 34.81 -43.37
CA MET A 475 14.20 35.69 -44.56
C MET A 475 13.72 37.10 -44.21
N PRO A 476 14.42 38.14 -44.62
CA PRO A 476 13.89 39.51 -44.54
C PRO A 476 12.72 39.69 -45.50
N ALA A 477 11.71 40.42 -45.07
CA ALA A 477 10.50 40.64 -45.84
C ALA A 477 10.00 42.07 -45.68
N ASP A 478 9.50 42.62 -46.79
CA ASP A 478 8.83 43.93 -46.80
C ASP A 478 7.32 43.72 -46.86
N VAL A 479 6.63 44.36 -45.96
CA VAL A 479 5.17 44.31 -45.84
C VAL A 479 4.55 45.61 -46.31
N THR A 480 3.63 45.54 -47.21
CA THR A 480 2.84 46.68 -47.68
C THR A 480 1.38 46.44 -47.25
N PHE A 481 0.87 47.28 -46.38
CA PHE A 481 -0.49 47.16 -45.86
C PHE A 481 -1.52 47.68 -46.88
N ASP A 482 -2.54 46.90 -47.12
CA ASP A 482 -3.69 47.31 -47.94
C ASP A 482 -4.50 48.38 -47.21
N ARG A 483 -5.09 49.31 -47.98
CA ARG A 483 -5.87 50.41 -47.37
C ARG A 483 -7.23 49.95 -46.87
#